data_b2591b80c94a4e1d77ed0bca45920b25
#
_entry.id   b2591b80c94a4e1d77ed0bca45920b25
#
_cell.length_a   1.000
_cell.length_b   1.000
_cell.length_c   1.000
_cell.angle_alpha   90.00
_cell.angle_beta   90.00
_cell.angle_gamma   90.00
#
_symmetry.space_group_name_H-M   'P 1'
#
loop_
_entity.id
_entity.type
_entity.pdbx_description
1 polymer ?
#
loop_
_entity_poly.entity_id
_entity_poly.type
_entity_poly.pdbx_seq_one_letter_code
_entity_poly.pdbx_strand_id
1 'polypeptide(L)'
;MNASSFSRRWICPAVAVFGGCALLAGCSSGHQTTSASNSTNTSVSNASIAQQGPQAGFMWSASEQTLRPILGVPGSSQFGAPMVTPGLYVAGGASTRSGVALLEDRAGQISLMSAATGQLQPLAGVHVSGAAQFVFSPSGLNAVIFVPGQGGALLLTGLGATDANSVQVQGLNSAAGLQSAAVSDLGQVVGASGTSPATLMLLTGNAAPVATLGGFGGIVFLPGGNALLAVDSANNAVELMPGNGAAPQIFTSNALRAPFAVAASQDGTTAVVANGGDDSVVRLDLTNAANQMRIPCTCKPDRLTPLAGNAVFALTGPGTSTAWAVDAAATVPHTLFIPAMVKQ
;
A
#
# COMPACT_ATOMS: atom_id res chain seq x y z
N MET A 1 5.09 -14.79 -53.79
CA MET A 1 4.08 -15.82 -54.17
C MET A 1 4.11 -16.91 -53.12
N ASN A 2 3.18 -16.91 -52.22
CA ASN A 2 2.44 -18.00 -51.60
C ASN A 2 1.69 -17.45 -50.36
N ALA A 3 0.41 -17.26 -50.58
CA ALA A 3 -0.56 -16.94 -49.53
C ALA A 3 -1.05 -18.27 -48.94
N SER A 4 -1.05 -18.43 -47.63
CA SER A 4 -1.78 -19.47 -46.93
C SER A 4 -2.79 -18.85 -45.98
N SER A 5 -4.05 -18.99 -46.35
CA SER A 5 -5.25 -18.62 -45.61
C SER A 5 -5.43 -19.56 -44.42
N PHE A 6 -5.66 -19.02 -43.23
CA PHE A 6 -6.16 -19.77 -42.05
C PHE A 6 -7.60 -19.36 -41.77
N SER A 7 -8.49 -20.33 -41.95
CA SER A 7 -9.92 -20.21 -41.68
C SER A 7 -10.22 -20.21 -40.17
N ARG A 8 -10.96 -19.24 -39.71
CA ARG A 8 -11.56 -19.18 -38.36
C ARG A 8 -12.80 -20.10 -38.34
N ARG A 9 -12.78 -21.10 -37.46
CA ARG A 9 -14.00 -21.79 -37.03
C ARG A 9 -14.52 -21.19 -35.74
N TRP A 10 -15.73 -20.67 -35.79
CA TRP A 10 -16.55 -20.29 -34.66
C TRP A 10 -17.23 -21.53 -34.10
N ILE A 11 -17.09 -21.77 -32.79
CA ILE A 11 -17.88 -22.77 -32.07
C ILE A 11 -18.67 -22.00 -31.02
N CYS A 12 -20.00 -22.00 -31.17
CA CYS A 12 -20.93 -21.60 -30.15
C CYS A 12 -21.17 -22.74 -29.16
N PRO A 13 -21.21 -22.51 -27.84
CA PRO A 13 -21.84 -23.46 -26.94
C PRO A 13 -23.27 -23.05 -26.63
N ALA A 14 -24.14 -24.05 -26.65
CA ALA A 14 -25.56 -23.99 -26.38
C ALA A 14 -25.86 -23.72 -24.90
N VAL A 15 -26.92 -22.92 -24.69
CA VAL A 15 -27.57 -22.67 -23.42
C VAL A 15 -28.48 -23.87 -23.10
N ALA A 16 -28.31 -24.46 -21.91
CA ALA A 16 -29.28 -25.38 -21.34
C ALA A 16 -29.91 -24.73 -20.11
N VAL A 17 -31.19 -24.43 -20.24
CA VAL A 17 -32.09 -24.03 -19.14
C VAL A 17 -32.64 -25.29 -18.50
N PHE A 18 -32.49 -25.45 -17.20
CA PHE A 18 -33.31 -26.38 -16.42
C PHE A 18 -33.90 -25.64 -15.22
N GLY A 19 -35.24 -25.54 -15.28
CA GLY A 19 -36.05 -25.15 -14.15
C GLY A 19 -36.37 -26.37 -13.28
N GLY A 20 -36.67 -26.11 -12.02
CA GLY A 20 -37.16 -27.13 -11.09
C GLY A 20 -37.49 -26.56 -9.72
N CYS A 21 -38.77 -26.30 -9.47
CA CYS A 21 -39.36 -26.04 -8.16
C CYS A 21 -39.26 -27.25 -7.24
N ALA A 22 -39.12 -27.03 -5.91
CA ALA A 22 -39.95 -27.70 -4.93
C ALA A 22 -39.76 -27.13 -3.52
N LEU A 23 -40.84 -26.70 -2.96
CA LEU A 23 -41.13 -26.48 -1.55
C LEU A 23 -40.97 -27.76 -0.73
N LEU A 24 -40.57 -27.65 0.55
CA LEU A 24 -41.23 -28.32 1.65
C LEU A 24 -40.71 -27.86 3.02
N ALA A 25 -41.65 -27.44 3.83
CA ALA A 25 -41.49 -27.13 5.25
C ALA A 25 -41.29 -28.42 6.07
N GLY A 26 -40.50 -28.31 7.14
CA GLY A 26 -40.34 -29.36 8.13
C GLY A 26 -39.85 -28.82 9.46
N CYS A 27 -40.78 -28.46 10.37
CA CYS A 27 -40.48 -28.31 11.80
C CYS A 27 -40.22 -29.68 12.42
N SER A 28 -39.10 -29.87 13.09
CA SER A 28 -39.00 -30.91 14.13
C SER A 28 -38.12 -30.40 15.28
N SER A 29 -38.77 -30.26 16.43
CA SER A 29 -38.21 -30.03 17.74
C SER A 29 -37.48 -31.29 18.23
N GLY A 30 -36.18 -31.26 18.30
CA GLY A 30 -35.37 -32.29 18.94
C GLY A 30 -34.55 -31.67 20.07
N HIS A 31 -34.96 -31.99 21.33
CA HIS A 31 -34.12 -31.78 22.49
C HIS A 31 -32.91 -32.71 22.42
N GLN A 32 -31.73 -32.13 22.28
CA GLN A 32 -30.46 -32.80 22.57
C GLN A 32 -29.74 -32.07 23.71
N THR A 33 -29.67 -32.75 24.83
CA THR A 33 -28.76 -32.46 25.94
C THR A 33 -27.33 -32.74 25.47
N THR A 34 -26.54 -31.72 25.21
CA THR A 34 -25.13 -31.86 24.97
C THR A 34 -24.34 -31.38 26.19
N SER A 35 -23.51 -32.29 26.67
CA SER A 35 -22.52 -32.07 27.72
C SER A 35 -21.58 -30.92 27.36
N ALA A 36 -21.43 -29.96 28.27
CA ALA A 36 -20.52 -28.87 28.17
C ALA A 36 -19.08 -29.38 28.29
N SER A 37 -18.34 -29.44 27.20
CA SER A 37 -16.88 -29.42 27.23
C SER A 37 -16.42 -27.96 27.27
N ASN A 38 -15.90 -27.51 28.41
CA ASN A 38 -15.27 -26.24 28.60
C ASN A 38 -13.95 -26.17 27.78
N SER A 39 -14.06 -25.75 26.53
CA SER A 39 -12.93 -25.13 25.85
C SER A 39 -13.06 -23.63 26.06
N THR A 40 -12.21 -23.07 26.90
CA THR A 40 -12.00 -21.61 27.05
C THR A 40 -11.40 -21.06 25.77
N ASN A 41 -12.21 -20.96 24.72
CA ASN A 41 -11.94 -20.03 23.65
C ASN A 41 -12.23 -18.64 24.19
N THR A 42 -11.18 -17.93 24.58
CA THR A 42 -11.24 -16.49 24.78
C THR A 42 -11.48 -15.85 23.40
N SER A 43 -12.72 -15.87 22.95
CA SER A 43 -13.15 -15.02 21.85
C SER A 43 -13.04 -13.59 22.39
N VAL A 44 -11.95 -12.91 22.01
CA VAL A 44 -11.89 -11.47 22.08
C VAL A 44 -13.07 -11.01 21.21
N SER A 45 -14.15 -10.59 21.85
CA SER A 45 -15.27 -9.95 21.16
C SER A 45 -14.72 -8.66 20.54
N ASN A 46 -14.35 -8.73 19.27
CA ASN A 46 -14.13 -7.52 18.49
C ASN A 46 -15.47 -6.79 18.46
N ALA A 47 -15.60 -5.76 19.30
CA ALA A 47 -16.69 -4.82 19.15
C ALA A 47 -16.66 -4.40 17.68
N SER A 48 -17.74 -4.67 16.95
CA SER A 48 -17.88 -4.24 15.57
C SER A 48 -17.77 -2.72 15.57
N ILE A 49 -16.63 -2.21 15.12
CA ILE A 49 -16.43 -0.80 14.95
C ILE A 49 -17.31 -0.43 13.76
N ALA A 50 -18.54 -0.04 14.02
CA ALA A 50 -19.40 0.54 13.02
C ALA A 50 -18.75 1.86 12.59
N GLN A 51 -17.99 1.81 11.49
CA GLN A 51 -17.41 2.99 10.89
C GLN A 51 -18.55 3.81 10.30
N GLN A 52 -18.94 4.87 11.00
CA GLN A 52 -19.97 5.78 10.52
C GLN A 52 -19.31 6.87 9.66
N GLY A 53 -19.62 6.85 8.36
CA GLY A 53 -19.21 7.89 7.40
C GLY A 53 -18.20 7.43 6.34
N PRO A 54 -17.91 8.29 5.36
CA PRO A 54 -16.90 8.03 4.36
C PRO A 54 -15.53 7.86 5.00
N GLN A 55 -14.71 6.98 4.45
CA GLN A 55 -13.38 6.68 4.93
C GLN A 55 -12.34 7.20 3.94
N ALA A 56 -11.49 8.10 4.40
CA ALA A 56 -10.41 8.66 3.60
C ALA A 56 -9.16 7.78 3.58
N GLY A 57 -9.03 6.82 4.51
CA GLY A 57 -7.91 5.91 4.51
C GLY A 57 -7.58 5.32 5.88
N PHE A 58 -6.38 4.76 5.97
CA PHE A 58 -5.84 4.16 7.19
C PHE A 58 -4.40 4.61 7.40
N MET A 59 -4.01 4.75 8.65
CA MET A 59 -2.63 5.06 9.01
C MET A 59 -2.17 4.26 10.22
N TRP A 60 -0.97 3.73 10.12
CA TRP A 60 -0.28 3.13 11.25
C TRP A 60 0.30 4.22 12.17
N SER A 61 -0.03 4.16 13.45
CA SER A 61 0.56 4.98 14.50
C SER A 61 1.66 4.19 15.21
N ALA A 62 2.92 4.51 14.94
CA ALA A 62 4.05 3.86 15.58
C ALA A 62 4.11 4.18 17.09
N SER A 63 3.71 5.38 17.50
CA SER A 63 3.71 5.79 18.92
C SER A 63 2.64 5.09 19.75
N GLU A 64 1.50 4.75 19.14
CA GLU A 64 0.40 4.06 19.82
C GLU A 64 0.40 2.54 19.48
N GLN A 65 1.23 2.12 18.53
CA GLN A 65 1.29 0.74 18.02
C GLN A 65 -0.09 0.23 17.62
N THR A 66 -0.80 1.01 16.82
CA THR A 66 -2.15 0.69 16.36
C THR A 66 -2.42 1.26 14.97
N LEU A 67 -3.40 0.67 14.27
CA LEU A 67 -3.94 1.18 13.03
C LEU A 67 -5.15 2.07 13.32
N ARG A 68 -5.20 3.24 12.68
CA ARG A 68 -6.31 4.18 12.79
C ARG A 68 -6.94 4.47 11.44
N PRO A 69 -8.26 4.44 11.33
CA PRO A 69 -8.95 4.93 10.15
C PRO A 69 -8.93 6.47 10.14
N ILE A 70 -8.91 7.04 8.96
CA ILE A 70 -9.19 8.45 8.71
C ILE A 70 -10.63 8.52 8.21
N LEU A 71 -11.50 9.12 9.01
CA LEU A 71 -12.93 9.27 8.73
C LEU A 71 -13.18 10.64 8.11
N GLY A 72 -14.10 10.71 7.14
CA GLY A 72 -14.43 11.95 6.45
C GLY A 72 -13.93 11.97 5.00
N VAL A 73 -13.91 13.17 4.43
CA VAL A 73 -13.41 13.45 3.08
C VAL A 73 -12.23 14.41 3.16
N PRO A 74 -11.38 14.52 2.13
CA PRO A 74 -10.30 15.49 2.11
C PRO A 74 -10.80 16.90 2.50
N GLY A 75 -10.12 17.54 3.46
CA GLY A 75 -10.52 18.85 4.01
C GLY A 75 -11.53 18.80 5.15
N SER A 76 -12.15 17.65 5.43
CA SER A 76 -13.05 17.45 6.58
C SER A 76 -12.87 16.04 7.14
N SER A 77 -11.65 15.74 7.61
CA SER A 77 -11.26 14.42 8.09
C SER A 77 -10.85 14.45 9.55
N GLN A 78 -11.00 13.34 10.24
CA GLN A 78 -10.53 13.10 11.60
C GLN A 78 -10.06 11.67 11.79
N PHE A 79 -9.19 11.42 12.76
CA PHE A 79 -8.83 10.06 13.13
C PHE A 79 -9.96 9.38 13.90
N GLY A 80 -10.28 8.15 13.47
CA GLY A 80 -11.20 7.28 14.19
C GLY A 80 -10.54 6.54 15.34
N ALA A 81 -11.33 5.72 16.04
CA ALA A 81 -10.85 4.86 17.11
C ALA A 81 -9.78 3.85 16.61
N PRO A 82 -8.89 3.36 17.49
CA PRO A 82 -7.96 2.28 17.16
C PRO A 82 -8.71 1.07 16.60
N MET A 83 -8.21 0.51 15.48
CA MET A 83 -8.79 -0.70 14.88
C MET A 83 -8.26 -1.98 15.51
N VAL A 84 -7.11 -1.91 16.15
CA VAL A 84 -6.51 -3.01 16.93
C VAL A 84 -6.09 -2.50 18.29
N THR A 85 -6.02 -3.38 19.27
CA THR A 85 -5.58 -3.03 20.62
C THR A 85 -4.16 -2.44 20.57
N PRO A 86 -3.96 -1.22 21.09
CA PRO A 86 -2.64 -0.60 21.14
C PRO A 86 -1.60 -1.48 21.86
N GLY A 87 -0.41 -1.57 21.30
CA GLY A 87 0.72 -2.30 21.89
C GLY A 87 0.76 -3.80 21.63
N LEU A 88 -0.24 -4.39 20.98
CA LEU A 88 -0.20 -5.81 20.56
C LEU A 88 0.68 -6.03 19.33
N TYR A 89 0.77 -5.04 18.46
CA TYR A 89 1.51 -5.10 17.21
C TYR A 89 2.68 -4.14 17.27
N VAL A 90 3.80 -4.50 16.65
CA VAL A 90 5.04 -3.69 16.63
C VAL A 90 5.20 -2.91 15.34
N ALA A 91 4.60 -3.41 14.26
CA ALA A 91 4.60 -2.73 12.97
C ALA A 91 3.28 -2.98 12.22
N GLY A 92 2.95 -2.12 11.29
CA GLY A 92 1.76 -2.26 10.46
C GLY A 92 1.77 -1.34 9.25
N GLY A 93 1.02 -1.74 8.24
CA GLY A 93 0.75 -0.95 7.05
C GLY A 93 -0.62 -1.28 6.49
N ALA A 94 -1.21 -0.36 5.75
CA ALA A 94 -2.51 -0.57 5.15
C ALA A 94 -2.60 0.02 3.74
N SER A 95 -3.37 -0.64 2.90
CA SER A 95 -3.78 -0.12 1.61
C SER A 95 -5.21 0.41 1.70
N THR A 96 -5.37 1.71 1.48
CA THR A 96 -6.68 2.34 1.39
C THR A 96 -7.49 1.80 0.21
N ARG A 97 -6.80 1.35 -0.84
CA ARG A 97 -7.45 0.85 -2.06
C ARG A 97 -8.08 -0.51 -1.93
N SER A 98 -7.33 -1.47 -1.40
CA SER A 98 -7.84 -2.84 -1.19
C SER A 98 -8.61 -2.97 0.12
N GLY A 99 -8.55 -1.98 1.02
CA GLY A 99 -9.14 -2.07 2.34
C GLY A 99 -8.49 -3.16 3.21
N VAL A 100 -7.20 -3.40 3.00
CA VAL A 100 -6.44 -4.45 3.69
C VAL A 100 -5.31 -3.83 4.50
N ALA A 101 -5.05 -4.37 5.68
CA ALA A 101 -3.88 -4.05 6.46
C ALA A 101 -3.07 -5.32 6.78
N LEU A 102 -1.77 -5.14 6.91
CA LEU A 102 -0.82 -6.14 7.38
C LEU A 102 -0.25 -5.65 8.72
N LEU A 103 -0.23 -6.54 9.70
CA LEU A 103 0.20 -6.23 11.06
C LEU A 103 1.22 -7.27 11.51
N GLU A 104 2.28 -6.83 12.16
CA GLU A 104 3.30 -7.68 12.77
C GLU A 104 3.15 -7.65 14.29
N ASP A 105 3.04 -8.81 14.91
CA ASP A 105 3.05 -8.93 16.37
C ASP A 105 4.50 -9.01 16.92
N ARG A 106 4.62 -9.06 18.24
CA ARG A 106 5.93 -9.13 18.92
C ARG A 106 6.70 -10.43 18.67
N ALA A 107 6.02 -11.49 18.21
CA ALA A 107 6.65 -12.74 17.82
C ALA A 107 7.10 -12.74 16.35
N GLY A 108 6.86 -11.66 15.62
CA GLY A 108 7.15 -11.53 14.19
C GLY A 108 6.11 -12.19 13.29
N GLN A 109 4.99 -12.68 13.85
CA GLN A 109 3.90 -13.26 13.07
C GLN A 109 3.17 -12.15 12.32
N ILE A 110 2.98 -12.34 11.02
CA ILE A 110 2.19 -11.42 10.20
C ILE A 110 0.73 -11.84 10.16
N SER A 111 -0.14 -10.88 10.37
CA SER A 111 -1.61 -11.04 10.25
C SER A 111 -2.17 -10.12 9.17
N LEU A 112 -3.13 -10.65 8.42
CA LEU A 112 -3.96 -9.91 7.47
C LEU A 112 -5.20 -9.40 8.20
N MET A 113 -5.54 -8.13 8.03
CA MET A 113 -6.75 -7.53 8.57
C MET A 113 -7.61 -6.98 7.44
N SER A 114 -8.89 -7.31 7.45
CA SER A 114 -9.89 -6.60 6.62
C SER A 114 -10.29 -5.30 7.31
N ALA A 115 -10.08 -4.17 6.65
CA ALA A 115 -10.45 -2.88 7.21
C ALA A 115 -11.96 -2.67 7.31
N ALA A 116 -12.75 -3.34 6.45
CA ALA A 116 -14.20 -3.27 6.48
C ALA A 116 -14.84 -3.96 7.69
N THR A 117 -14.25 -5.09 8.12
CA THR A 117 -14.81 -5.93 9.19
C THR A 117 -13.99 -5.90 10.47
N GLY A 118 -12.74 -5.44 10.42
CA GLY A 118 -11.78 -5.54 11.51
C GLY A 118 -11.31 -6.97 11.80
N GLN A 119 -11.71 -7.94 10.97
CA GLN A 119 -11.30 -9.34 11.14
C GLN A 119 -9.80 -9.48 10.88
N LEU A 120 -9.14 -10.18 11.79
CA LEU A 120 -7.73 -10.52 11.75
C LEU A 120 -7.55 -12.01 11.49
N GLN A 121 -6.67 -12.33 10.54
CA GLN A 121 -6.30 -13.71 10.21
C GLN A 121 -4.78 -13.80 10.13
N PRO A 122 -4.12 -14.67 10.92
CA PRO A 122 -2.69 -14.86 10.79
C PRO A 122 -2.36 -15.51 9.43
N LEU A 123 -1.32 -15.01 8.77
CA LEU A 123 -0.78 -15.62 7.56
C LEU A 123 0.11 -16.79 7.97
N ALA A 124 -0.35 -18.01 7.71
CA ALA A 124 0.33 -19.23 8.15
C ALA A 124 1.78 -19.30 7.61
N GLY A 125 2.73 -19.50 8.51
CA GLY A 125 4.15 -19.63 8.16
C GLY A 125 4.85 -18.33 7.74
N VAL A 126 4.19 -17.17 7.86
CA VAL A 126 4.78 -15.86 7.53
C VAL A 126 5.27 -15.19 8.80
N HIS A 127 6.58 -15.25 9.00
CA HIS A 127 7.27 -14.64 10.12
C HIS A 127 8.41 -13.75 9.63
N VAL A 128 8.64 -12.66 10.32
CA VAL A 128 9.79 -11.77 10.13
C VAL A 128 10.56 -11.59 11.43
N SER A 129 11.84 -11.25 11.33
CA SER A 129 12.70 -11.03 12.48
C SER A 129 13.12 -9.57 12.53
N GLY A 130 12.41 -8.76 13.29
CA GLY A 130 12.63 -7.31 13.42
C GLY A 130 11.43 -6.51 12.90
N ALA A 131 11.41 -5.21 13.15
CA ALA A 131 10.32 -4.34 12.75
C ALA A 131 10.20 -4.27 11.21
N ALA A 132 9.15 -4.87 10.67
CA ALA A 132 8.91 -4.93 9.24
C ALA A 132 8.40 -3.61 8.68
N GLN A 133 8.72 -3.38 7.41
CA GLN A 133 8.02 -2.41 6.57
C GLN A 133 7.10 -3.13 5.59
N PHE A 134 5.93 -2.54 5.38
CA PHE A 134 4.89 -3.05 4.50
C PHE A 134 4.67 -2.04 3.38
N VAL A 135 4.94 -2.46 2.15
CA VAL A 135 4.74 -1.62 0.96
C VAL A 135 3.75 -2.31 0.05
N PHE A 136 2.65 -1.64 -0.25
CA PHE A 136 1.59 -2.14 -1.10
C PHE A 136 1.77 -1.69 -2.54
N SER A 137 1.31 -2.52 -3.47
CA SER A 137 1.20 -2.14 -4.88
C SER A 137 0.18 -0.99 -5.06
N PRO A 138 0.19 -0.29 -6.18
CA PRO A 138 -0.79 0.76 -6.45
C PRO A 138 -2.25 0.32 -6.31
N SER A 139 -2.62 -0.88 -6.68
CA SER A 139 -3.96 -1.45 -6.45
C SER A 139 -4.19 -1.92 -5.01
N GLY A 140 -3.11 -2.16 -4.25
CA GLY A 140 -3.16 -2.77 -2.93
C GLY A 140 -3.39 -4.29 -2.92
N LEU A 141 -3.39 -4.94 -4.09
CA LEU A 141 -3.61 -6.39 -4.20
C LEU A 141 -2.33 -7.21 -3.97
N ASN A 142 -1.18 -6.55 -4.04
CA ASN A 142 0.12 -7.14 -3.71
C ASN A 142 0.80 -6.31 -2.62
N ALA A 143 1.66 -6.94 -1.84
CA ALA A 143 2.52 -6.25 -0.90
C ALA A 143 3.91 -6.90 -0.83
N VAL A 144 4.91 -6.11 -0.51
CA VAL A 144 6.23 -6.59 -0.12
C VAL A 144 6.45 -6.27 1.35
N ILE A 145 6.96 -7.25 2.09
CA ILE A 145 7.35 -7.15 3.49
C ILE A 145 8.86 -7.32 3.57
N PHE A 146 9.56 -6.41 4.21
CA PHE A 146 10.99 -6.50 4.44
C PHE A 146 11.37 -5.83 5.76
N VAL A 147 12.52 -6.20 6.30
CA VAL A 147 13.12 -5.54 7.47
C VAL A 147 14.30 -4.71 6.97
N PRO A 148 14.31 -3.38 7.20
CA PRO A 148 15.39 -2.52 6.74
C PRO A 148 16.77 -3.01 7.18
N GLY A 149 17.73 -3.00 6.26
CA GLY A 149 19.09 -3.49 6.49
C GLY A 149 19.26 -5.00 6.32
N GLN A 150 18.19 -5.78 6.19
CA GLN A 150 18.24 -7.21 5.89
C GLN A 150 18.16 -7.48 4.39
N GLY A 151 18.72 -8.62 3.94
CA GLY A 151 18.74 -9.01 2.53
C GLY A 151 17.51 -9.81 2.08
N GLY A 152 16.58 -10.13 2.98
CA GLY A 152 15.37 -10.89 2.68
C GLY A 152 14.13 -10.00 2.55
N ALA A 153 13.21 -10.41 1.69
CA ALA A 153 11.87 -9.82 1.60
C ALA A 153 10.83 -10.91 1.29
N LEU A 154 9.57 -10.64 1.56
CA LEU A 154 8.45 -11.51 1.23
C LEU A 154 7.51 -10.75 0.29
N LEU A 155 7.21 -11.34 -0.86
CA LEU A 155 6.15 -10.87 -1.75
C LEU A 155 4.86 -11.61 -1.40
N LEU A 156 3.80 -10.85 -1.13
CA LEU A 156 2.45 -11.33 -0.95
C LEU A 156 1.61 -10.93 -2.16
N THR A 157 0.85 -11.87 -2.73
CA THR A 157 -0.09 -11.60 -3.82
C THR A 157 -1.48 -12.12 -3.47
N GLY A 158 -2.52 -11.53 -4.05
CA GLY A 158 -3.90 -11.94 -3.79
C GLY A 158 -4.51 -11.35 -2.52
N LEU A 159 -4.01 -10.20 -2.04
CA LEU A 159 -4.48 -9.55 -0.80
C LEU A 159 -5.95 -9.08 -0.84
N GLY A 160 -6.55 -8.96 -2.03
CA GLY A 160 -7.97 -8.59 -2.17
C GLY A 160 -8.96 -9.73 -1.89
N ALA A 161 -8.47 -10.94 -1.65
CA ALA A 161 -9.32 -12.07 -1.30
C ALA A 161 -9.81 -11.96 0.15
N THR A 162 -11.01 -12.48 0.40
CA THR A 162 -11.62 -12.48 1.74
C THR A 162 -11.03 -13.52 2.68
N ASP A 163 -10.19 -14.43 2.15
CA ASP A 163 -9.56 -15.53 2.89
C ASP A 163 -8.04 -15.41 2.84
N ALA A 164 -7.41 -15.33 4.01
CA ALA A 164 -5.95 -15.31 4.15
C ALA A 164 -5.26 -16.54 3.55
N ASN A 165 -5.95 -17.69 3.45
CA ASN A 165 -5.40 -18.90 2.83
C ASN A 165 -5.23 -18.76 1.30
N SER A 166 -5.88 -17.80 0.67
CA SER A 166 -5.72 -17.51 -0.77
C SER A 166 -4.52 -16.62 -1.08
N VAL A 167 -3.91 -16.01 -0.06
CA VAL A 167 -2.70 -15.19 -0.21
C VAL A 167 -1.51 -16.07 -0.55
N GLN A 168 -0.87 -15.78 -1.67
CA GLN A 168 0.37 -16.46 -2.05
C GLN A 168 1.56 -15.72 -1.47
N VAL A 169 2.53 -16.46 -0.94
CA VAL A 169 3.75 -15.89 -0.31
C VAL A 169 4.98 -16.43 -1.04
N GLN A 170 5.82 -15.52 -1.49
CA GLN A 170 7.09 -15.82 -2.16
C GLN A 170 8.25 -15.15 -1.43
N GLY A 171 9.26 -15.93 -1.04
CA GLY A 171 10.51 -15.39 -0.52
C GLY A 171 11.35 -14.76 -1.64
N LEU A 172 11.91 -13.59 -1.34
CA LEU A 172 12.82 -12.87 -2.22
C LEU A 172 14.15 -12.66 -1.49
N ASN A 173 15.25 -12.73 -2.21
CA ASN A 173 16.57 -12.53 -1.66
C ASN A 173 17.28 -11.38 -2.37
N SER A 174 17.99 -10.57 -1.61
CA SER A 174 18.91 -9.54 -2.08
C SER A 174 20.29 -9.83 -1.50
N ALA A 175 21.32 -9.67 -2.30
CA ALA A 175 22.71 -9.82 -1.84
C ALA A 175 23.13 -8.69 -0.87
N ALA A 176 22.42 -7.57 -0.89
CA ALA A 176 22.64 -6.41 -0.03
C ALA A 176 21.41 -6.13 0.83
N GLY A 177 21.62 -5.55 2.00
CA GLY A 177 20.53 -5.13 2.87
C GLY A 177 19.61 -4.12 2.20
N LEU A 178 18.30 -4.38 2.24
CA LEU A 178 17.30 -3.50 1.66
C LEU A 178 17.06 -2.28 2.56
N GLN A 179 17.06 -1.09 1.96
CA GLN A 179 16.65 0.15 2.63
C GLN A 179 15.19 0.49 2.32
N SER A 180 14.73 0.09 1.14
CA SER A 180 13.36 0.29 0.69
C SER A 180 13.00 -0.77 -0.37
N ALA A 181 11.72 -0.92 -0.63
CA ALA A 181 11.21 -1.75 -1.72
C ALA A 181 9.94 -1.13 -2.31
N ALA A 182 9.62 -1.50 -3.55
CA ALA A 182 8.34 -1.23 -4.19
C ALA A 182 7.84 -2.49 -4.88
N VAL A 183 6.52 -2.63 -4.99
CA VAL A 183 5.86 -3.74 -5.68
C VAL A 183 4.84 -3.21 -6.68
N SER A 184 4.81 -3.79 -7.88
CA SER A 184 3.86 -3.44 -8.93
C SER A 184 2.55 -4.21 -8.80
N ASP A 185 1.52 -3.77 -9.52
CA ASP A 185 0.25 -4.51 -9.62
C ASP A 185 0.40 -5.87 -10.33
N LEU A 186 1.49 -6.05 -11.08
CA LEU A 186 1.85 -7.32 -11.74
C LEU A 186 2.76 -8.22 -10.89
N GLY A 187 3.05 -7.83 -9.64
CA GLY A 187 3.87 -8.61 -8.71
C GLY A 187 5.39 -8.46 -8.94
N GLN A 188 5.84 -7.52 -9.75
CA GLN A 188 7.27 -7.19 -9.80
C GLN A 188 7.69 -6.46 -8.53
N VAL A 189 8.87 -6.81 -8.00
CA VAL A 189 9.44 -6.15 -6.82
C VAL A 189 10.81 -5.58 -7.18
N VAL A 190 10.99 -4.29 -6.88
CA VAL A 190 12.27 -3.60 -6.93
C VAL A 190 12.68 -3.24 -5.52
N GLY A 191 13.88 -3.61 -5.12
CA GLY A 191 14.48 -3.23 -3.86
C GLY A 191 15.57 -2.18 -4.06
N ALA A 192 15.74 -1.29 -3.09
CA ALA A 192 16.82 -0.33 -3.03
C ALA A 192 17.81 -0.71 -1.92
N SER A 193 19.10 -0.71 -2.24
CA SER A 193 20.18 -0.94 -1.30
C SER A 193 21.22 0.19 -1.39
N GLY A 194 21.89 0.48 -0.25
CA GLY A 194 22.77 1.64 -0.14
C GLY A 194 21.99 2.97 -0.06
N THR A 195 22.69 4.04 0.22
CA THR A 195 22.10 5.38 0.36
C THR A 195 22.70 6.39 -0.60
N SER A 196 24.02 6.33 -0.85
CA SER A 196 24.74 7.23 -1.75
C SER A 196 26.08 6.59 -2.15
N PRO A 197 26.21 5.98 -3.33
CA PRO A 197 25.13 5.73 -4.30
C PRO A 197 24.16 4.67 -3.81
N ALA A 198 22.93 4.71 -4.34
CA ALA A 198 21.91 3.68 -4.12
C ALA A 198 21.74 2.83 -5.38
N THR A 199 21.63 1.52 -5.19
CA THR A 199 21.38 0.58 -6.29
C THR A 199 19.96 0.07 -6.22
N LEU A 200 19.23 0.19 -7.32
CA LEU A 200 17.92 -0.41 -7.53
C LEU A 200 18.07 -1.78 -8.17
N MET A 201 17.48 -2.80 -7.57
CA MET A 201 17.56 -4.19 -8.01
C MET A 201 16.16 -4.75 -8.23
N LEU A 202 15.92 -5.38 -9.37
CA LEU A 202 14.76 -6.25 -9.55
C LEU A 202 14.98 -7.50 -8.69
N LEU A 203 14.02 -7.82 -7.81
CA LEU A 203 14.11 -8.96 -6.90
C LEU A 203 13.28 -10.16 -7.37
N THR A 204 12.31 -9.97 -8.24
CA THR A 204 11.48 -11.03 -8.81
C THR A 204 12.09 -11.59 -10.10
N GLY A 205 12.01 -12.90 -10.28
CA GLY A 205 12.64 -13.57 -11.44
C GLY A 205 14.16 -13.61 -11.31
N ASN A 206 14.86 -13.24 -12.36
CA ASN A 206 16.32 -13.13 -12.35
C ASN A 206 16.71 -11.78 -11.74
N ALA A 207 17.27 -11.80 -10.55
CA ALA A 207 17.74 -10.58 -9.87
C ALA A 207 18.74 -9.84 -10.77
N ALA A 208 18.42 -8.58 -11.08
CA ALA A 208 19.21 -7.75 -11.98
C ALA A 208 19.19 -6.29 -11.53
N PRO A 209 20.29 -5.54 -11.71
CA PRO A 209 20.30 -4.10 -11.46
C PRO A 209 19.36 -3.40 -12.44
N VAL A 210 18.57 -2.47 -11.93
CA VAL A 210 17.64 -1.63 -12.69
C VAL A 210 18.26 -0.26 -12.95
N ALA A 211 18.81 0.35 -11.89
CA ALA A 211 19.43 1.68 -11.96
C ALA A 211 20.38 1.91 -10.78
N THR A 212 21.21 2.94 -10.90
CA THR A 212 22.01 3.49 -9.80
C THR A 212 21.70 4.97 -9.66
N LEU A 213 21.31 5.39 -8.47
CA LEU A 213 21.00 6.77 -8.11
C LEU A 213 22.17 7.39 -7.36
N GLY A 214 22.38 8.68 -7.51
CA GLY A 214 23.39 9.41 -6.73
C GLY A 214 23.07 9.43 -5.23
N GLY A 215 21.79 9.49 -4.89
CA GLY A 215 21.27 9.39 -3.52
C GLY A 215 19.85 8.83 -3.50
N PHE A 216 19.55 7.98 -2.51
CA PHE A 216 18.23 7.39 -2.40
C PHE A 216 17.24 8.32 -1.70
N GLY A 217 16.07 8.55 -2.32
CA GLY A 217 14.95 9.27 -1.73
C GLY A 217 13.69 8.41 -1.57
N GLY A 218 13.39 7.55 -2.51
CA GLY A 218 12.19 6.71 -2.47
C GLY A 218 11.87 6.11 -3.83
N ILE A 219 11.06 5.06 -3.85
CA ILE A 219 10.61 4.38 -5.08
C ILE A 219 9.14 4.02 -5.00
N VAL A 220 8.43 4.08 -6.13
CA VAL A 220 7.04 3.62 -6.25
C VAL A 220 6.74 3.19 -7.68
N PHE A 221 5.97 2.12 -7.86
CA PHE A 221 5.43 1.77 -9.17
C PHE A 221 4.22 2.63 -9.55
N LEU A 222 4.06 2.91 -10.83
CA LEU A 222 2.83 3.49 -11.37
C LEU A 222 1.71 2.45 -11.43
N PRO A 223 0.45 2.86 -11.32
CA PRO A 223 -0.71 1.96 -11.42
C PRO A 223 -0.76 1.20 -12.75
N GLY A 224 -1.20 -0.05 -12.69
CA GLY A 224 -1.52 -0.88 -13.84
C GLY A 224 -0.34 -1.38 -14.66
N GLY A 225 0.90 -1.11 -14.25
CA GLY A 225 2.08 -1.50 -15.03
C GLY A 225 3.34 -1.74 -14.20
N ASN A 226 4.47 -1.75 -14.91
CA ASN A 226 5.80 -1.91 -14.34
C ASN A 226 6.66 -0.65 -14.49
N ALA A 227 6.06 0.50 -14.81
CA ALA A 227 6.77 1.77 -14.79
C ALA A 227 7.05 2.17 -13.33
N LEU A 228 8.29 2.56 -13.04
CA LEU A 228 8.79 2.87 -11.71
C LEU A 228 9.21 4.33 -11.64
N LEU A 229 8.79 5.03 -10.60
CA LEU A 229 9.36 6.32 -10.21
C LEU A 229 10.41 6.09 -9.13
N ALA A 230 11.56 6.72 -9.29
CA ALA A 230 12.63 6.73 -8.30
C ALA A 230 13.11 8.16 -8.03
N VAL A 231 13.38 8.47 -6.78
CA VAL A 231 13.90 9.76 -6.35
C VAL A 231 15.41 9.68 -6.19
N ASP A 232 16.12 10.49 -6.96
CA ASP A 232 17.55 10.76 -6.76
C ASP A 232 17.72 12.03 -5.93
N SER A 233 17.90 11.84 -4.63
CA SER A 233 17.99 12.94 -3.67
C SER A 233 19.28 13.77 -3.83
N ALA A 234 20.36 13.17 -4.29
CA ALA A 234 21.64 13.87 -4.50
C ALA A 234 21.59 14.80 -5.72
N ASN A 235 20.84 14.40 -6.75
CA ASN A 235 20.72 15.17 -7.98
C ASN A 235 19.44 16.03 -8.03
N ASN A 236 18.62 16.06 -6.97
CA ASN A 236 17.32 16.73 -6.93
C ASN A 236 16.47 16.36 -8.15
N ALA A 237 16.35 15.07 -8.41
CA ALA A 237 15.67 14.53 -9.59
C ALA A 237 14.67 13.46 -9.22
N VAL A 238 13.69 13.26 -10.11
CA VAL A 238 12.80 12.09 -10.14
C VAL A 238 12.98 11.41 -11.48
N GLU A 239 13.25 10.13 -11.47
CA GLU A 239 13.43 9.31 -12.67
C GLU A 239 12.19 8.43 -12.88
N LEU A 240 11.54 8.56 -14.02
CA LEU A 240 10.51 7.65 -14.49
C LEU A 240 11.18 6.61 -15.38
N MET A 241 11.24 5.38 -14.91
CA MET A 241 11.75 4.20 -15.62
C MET A 241 10.58 3.46 -16.24
N PRO A 242 10.44 3.48 -17.57
CA PRO A 242 9.39 2.71 -18.23
C PRO A 242 9.64 1.20 -18.08
N GLY A 243 8.60 0.44 -17.74
CA GLY A 243 8.71 -1.00 -17.54
C GLY A 243 9.03 -1.83 -18.78
N ASN A 244 9.16 -1.19 -19.94
CA ASN A 244 9.47 -1.82 -21.23
C ASN A 244 10.94 -1.72 -21.66
N GLY A 245 11.83 -1.26 -20.79
CA GLY A 245 13.26 -1.09 -21.05
C GLY A 245 13.62 0.15 -21.88
N ALA A 246 12.68 1.07 -22.14
CA ALA A 246 13.00 2.35 -22.75
C ALA A 246 13.85 3.23 -21.79
N ALA A 247 14.53 4.24 -22.33
CA ALA A 247 15.35 5.13 -21.54
C ALA A 247 14.53 5.86 -20.48
N PRO A 248 15.07 6.10 -19.28
CA PRO A 248 14.39 6.84 -18.21
C PRO A 248 14.09 8.27 -18.66
N GLN A 249 12.93 8.78 -18.23
CA GLN A 249 12.62 10.20 -18.29
C GLN A 249 13.02 10.85 -16.95
N ILE A 250 13.81 11.91 -17.00
CA ILE A 250 14.32 12.57 -15.82
C ILE A 250 13.61 13.91 -15.62
N PHE A 251 13.01 14.08 -14.47
CA PHE A 251 12.38 15.33 -14.02
C PHE A 251 13.35 16.05 -13.09
N THR A 252 13.81 17.22 -13.50
CA THR A 252 14.64 18.11 -12.68
C THR A 252 13.96 19.45 -12.58
N SER A 253 14.08 20.12 -11.44
CA SER A 253 13.47 21.44 -11.25
C SER A 253 14.04 22.10 -10.00
N ASN A 254 14.04 23.44 -10.01
CA ASN A 254 14.34 24.23 -8.81
C ASN A 254 13.33 24.06 -7.67
N ALA A 255 12.17 23.41 -7.95
CA ALA A 255 11.19 23.07 -6.95
C ALA A 255 11.58 21.82 -6.14
N LEU A 256 12.43 20.94 -6.69
CA LEU A 256 12.95 19.76 -5.99
C LEU A 256 14.15 20.17 -5.13
N ARG A 257 14.08 19.87 -3.82
CA ARG A 257 15.12 20.21 -2.84
C ARG A 257 15.32 19.08 -1.85
N ALA A 258 16.39 18.31 -2.04
CA ALA A 258 16.65 17.08 -1.28
C ALA A 258 15.39 16.22 -1.16
N PRO A 259 14.78 15.83 -2.29
CA PRO A 259 13.55 15.03 -2.28
C PRO A 259 13.83 13.67 -1.63
N PHE A 260 12.89 13.18 -0.81
CA PHE A 260 13.11 11.95 -0.04
C PHE A 260 11.97 10.93 -0.16
N ALA A 261 10.81 11.30 -0.70
CA ALA A 261 9.70 10.37 -0.91
C ALA A 261 8.94 10.74 -2.18
N VAL A 262 8.34 9.74 -2.82
CA VAL A 262 7.50 9.90 -4.01
C VAL A 262 6.28 8.99 -3.91
N ALA A 263 5.15 9.48 -4.39
CA ALA A 263 3.93 8.70 -4.55
C ALA A 263 3.27 9.06 -5.90
N ALA A 264 2.53 8.10 -6.47
CA ALA A 264 1.83 8.27 -7.75
C ALA A 264 0.32 8.40 -7.54
N SER A 265 -0.33 9.24 -8.35
CA SER A 265 -1.78 9.31 -8.44
C SER A 265 -2.39 8.01 -8.93
N GLN A 266 -3.69 7.84 -8.70
CA GLN A 266 -4.40 6.61 -9.10
C GLN A 266 -4.47 6.42 -10.61
N ASP A 267 -4.53 7.48 -11.36
CA ASP A 267 -4.54 7.45 -12.83
C ASP A 267 -3.14 7.37 -13.44
N GLY A 268 -2.08 7.40 -12.61
CA GLY A 268 -0.70 7.32 -13.06
C GLY A 268 -0.20 8.56 -13.82
N THR A 269 -0.95 9.67 -13.81
CA THR A 269 -0.59 10.88 -14.57
C THR A 269 0.18 11.92 -13.74
N THR A 270 0.09 11.83 -12.42
CA THR A 270 0.68 12.78 -11.48
C THR A 270 1.56 12.05 -10.48
N ALA A 271 2.73 12.59 -10.18
CA ALA A 271 3.51 12.22 -9.02
C ALA A 271 3.52 13.36 -7.98
N VAL A 272 3.61 12.97 -6.73
CA VAL A 272 3.81 13.88 -5.60
C VAL A 272 5.13 13.52 -4.95
N VAL A 273 5.97 14.52 -4.71
CA VAL A 273 7.31 14.38 -4.16
C VAL A 273 7.42 15.20 -2.89
N ALA A 274 7.89 14.61 -1.82
CA ALA A 274 8.17 15.33 -0.58
C ALA A 274 9.64 15.77 -0.54
N ASN A 275 9.86 17.05 -0.26
CA ASN A 275 11.17 17.65 -0.10
C ASN A 275 11.59 17.70 1.37
N GLY A 276 12.80 17.25 1.65
CA GLY A 276 13.42 17.39 2.97
C GLY A 276 14.20 18.69 3.16
N GLY A 277 14.54 19.39 2.06
CA GLY A 277 15.37 20.60 2.13
C GLY A 277 14.61 21.88 2.44
N ASP A 278 13.28 21.91 2.30
CA ASP A 278 12.47 23.11 2.49
C ASP A 278 11.04 22.84 2.97
N ASP A 279 10.79 21.65 3.51
CA ASP A 279 9.51 21.22 4.07
C ASP A 279 8.31 21.47 3.11
N SER A 280 8.52 21.24 1.81
CA SER A 280 7.51 21.43 0.78
C SER A 280 7.17 20.12 0.08
N VAL A 281 6.10 20.16 -0.70
CA VAL A 281 5.69 19.08 -1.59
C VAL A 281 5.68 19.58 -3.02
N VAL A 282 6.09 18.75 -3.98
CA VAL A 282 6.07 19.09 -5.40
C VAL A 282 5.12 18.15 -6.13
N ARG A 283 4.17 18.72 -6.87
CA ARG A 283 3.38 18.00 -7.85
C ARG A 283 4.13 17.99 -9.18
N LEU A 284 4.30 16.81 -9.76
CA LEU A 284 4.87 16.60 -11.08
C LEU A 284 3.77 16.07 -12.01
N ASP A 285 3.62 16.65 -13.17
CA ASP A 285 2.83 16.09 -14.26
C ASP A 285 3.71 15.12 -15.05
N LEU A 286 3.41 13.82 -15.00
CA LEU A 286 4.22 12.79 -15.65
C LEU A 286 4.07 12.78 -17.18
N THR A 287 3.03 13.45 -17.70
CA THR A 287 2.80 13.61 -19.14
C THR A 287 3.46 14.88 -19.71
N ASN A 288 3.77 15.84 -18.84
CA ASN A 288 4.40 17.11 -19.22
C ASN A 288 5.42 17.57 -18.17
N ALA A 289 6.69 17.25 -18.39
CA ALA A 289 7.78 17.55 -17.47
C ALA A 289 7.93 19.04 -17.11
N ALA A 290 7.43 19.95 -17.95
CA ALA A 290 7.46 21.39 -17.68
C ALA A 290 6.39 21.83 -16.66
N ASN A 291 5.36 21.03 -16.43
CA ASN A 291 4.26 21.34 -15.52
C ASN A 291 4.55 20.80 -14.12
N GLN A 292 5.31 21.57 -13.35
CA GLN A 292 5.66 21.25 -11.97
C GLN A 292 5.16 22.35 -11.04
N MET A 293 4.58 21.98 -9.92
CA MET A 293 4.03 22.93 -8.96
C MET A 293 4.53 22.62 -7.55
N ARG A 294 5.16 23.61 -6.93
CA ARG A 294 5.53 23.56 -5.52
C ARG A 294 4.33 23.91 -4.66
N ILE A 295 4.02 23.06 -3.69
CA ILE A 295 2.95 23.21 -2.71
C ILE A 295 3.62 23.45 -1.37
N PRO A 296 3.53 24.66 -0.80
CA PRO A 296 4.12 24.93 0.51
C PRO A 296 3.38 24.15 1.58
N CYS A 297 4.10 23.59 2.55
CA CYS A 297 3.55 22.96 3.73
C CYS A 297 4.04 23.68 4.97
N THR A 298 3.14 23.98 5.92
CA THR A 298 3.51 24.39 7.27
C THR A 298 3.85 23.20 8.16
N CYS A 299 3.93 22.03 7.56
CA CYS A 299 4.31 20.75 8.16
C CYS A 299 5.76 20.39 7.77
N LYS A 300 6.28 19.41 8.46
CA LYS A 300 7.50 18.70 8.06
C LYS A 300 7.09 17.33 7.52
N PRO A 301 7.01 17.13 6.20
CA PRO A 301 6.65 15.84 5.65
C PRO A 301 7.63 14.75 6.12
N ASP A 302 7.12 13.60 6.53
CA ASP A 302 7.93 12.43 6.91
C ASP A 302 7.61 11.20 6.06
N ARG A 303 6.55 11.28 5.25
CA ARG A 303 6.06 10.20 4.38
C ARG A 303 5.17 10.70 3.27
N LEU A 304 4.82 9.79 2.36
CA LEU A 304 3.72 9.94 1.40
C LEU A 304 2.90 8.64 1.42
N THR A 305 1.76 8.66 2.11
CA THR A 305 0.86 7.50 2.19
C THR A 305 -0.41 7.79 1.39
N PRO A 306 -0.75 6.96 0.39
CA PRO A 306 -1.96 7.15 -0.40
C PRO A 306 -3.23 7.12 0.46
N LEU A 307 -4.11 8.09 0.26
CA LEU A 307 -5.44 8.16 0.83
C LEU A 307 -6.51 7.97 -0.27
N ALA A 308 -7.79 8.00 0.10
CA ALA A 308 -8.88 7.97 -0.85
C ALA A 308 -8.88 9.25 -1.71
N GLY A 309 -9.06 9.07 -3.01
CA GLY A 309 -8.96 10.13 -4.01
C GLY A 309 -7.85 9.85 -5.03
N ASN A 310 -7.85 10.58 -6.15
CA ASN A 310 -6.89 10.33 -7.24
C ASN A 310 -5.43 10.62 -6.82
N ALA A 311 -5.19 11.80 -6.23
CA ALA A 311 -3.85 12.23 -5.82
C ALA A 311 -3.89 12.88 -4.43
N VAL A 312 -4.44 12.16 -3.45
CA VAL A 312 -4.51 12.58 -2.04
C VAL A 312 -3.54 11.72 -1.22
N PHE A 313 -2.64 12.37 -0.48
CA PHE A 313 -1.60 11.68 0.28
C PHE A 313 -1.45 12.27 1.67
N ALA A 314 -1.29 11.41 2.68
CA ALA A 314 -0.86 11.85 4.00
C ALA A 314 0.64 12.17 3.96
N LEU A 315 1.01 13.28 4.59
CA LEU A 315 2.37 13.83 4.66
C LEU A 315 3.06 13.52 5.98
N THR A 316 2.27 13.37 7.05
CA THR A 316 2.78 13.05 8.40
C THR A 316 1.96 11.94 9.02
N GLY A 317 2.59 11.17 9.92
CA GLY A 317 1.91 10.10 10.64
C GLY A 317 0.93 10.61 11.70
N PRO A 318 0.00 9.74 12.18
CA PRO A 318 -0.84 10.02 13.32
C PRO A 318 0.01 10.13 14.60
N GLY A 319 -0.29 11.11 15.43
CA GLY A 319 0.43 11.37 16.67
C GLY A 319 -0.37 12.29 17.59
N THR A 320 0.30 12.84 18.58
CA THR A 320 -0.29 13.83 19.50
C THR A 320 -0.48 15.21 18.88
N SER A 321 0.10 15.45 17.71
CA SER A 321 -0.04 16.66 16.91
C SER A 321 -0.96 16.43 15.71
N THR A 322 -1.39 17.53 15.09
CA THR A 322 -2.12 17.53 13.83
C THR A 322 -1.34 16.77 12.77
N ALA A 323 -2.00 15.85 12.09
CA ALA A 323 -1.45 15.24 10.88
C ALA A 323 -1.78 16.08 9.64
N TRP A 324 -0.96 15.97 8.62
CA TRP A 324 -1.10 16.73 7.38
C TRP A 324 -1.29 15.80 6.20
N ALA A 325 -2.05 16.27 5.24
CA ALA A 325 -2.24 15.63 3.95
C ALA A 325 -2.11 16.67 2.83
N VAL A 326 -1.98 16.21 1.59
CA VAL A 326 -2.00 17.05 0.38
C VAL A 326 -3.07 16.50 -0.56
N ASP A 327 -3.87 17.40 -1.13
CA ASP A 327 -4.70 17.13 -2.31
C ASP A 327 -4.02 17.75 -3.53
N ALA A 328 -3.33 16.91 -4.30
CA ALA A 328 -2.64 17.30 -5.50
C ALA A 328 -3.51 17.21 -6.76
N ALA A 329 -4.71 16.59 -6.66
CA ALA A 329 -5.68 16.53 -7.76
C ALA A 329 -6.55 17.80 -7.86
N ALA A 330 -6.64 18.60 -6.79
CA ALA A 330 -7.41 19.83 -6.79
C ALA A 330 -6.92 20.79 -7.89
N THR A 331 -7.82 21.60 -8.43
CA THR A 331 -7.51 22.66 -9.42
C THR A 331 -6.40 23.59 -8.90
N VAL A 332 -6.42 23.89 -7.61
CA VAL A 332 -5.35 24.54 -6.86
C VAL A 332 -4.87 23.56 -5.80
N PRO A 333 -3.78 22.82 -6.05
CA PRO A 333 -3.23 21.89 -5.08
C PRO A 333 -2.90 22.56 -3.76
N HIS A 334 -3.25 21.93 -2.65
CA HIS A 334 -3.09 22.52 -1.32
C HIS A 334 -2.91 21.43 -0.24
N THR A 335 -2.36 21.85 0.88
CA THR A 335 -2.24 21.01 2.06
C THR A 335 -3.50 21.07 2.91
N LEU A 336 -3.83 19.94 3.53
CA LEU A 336 -4.97 19.73 4.41
C LEU A 336 -4.45 19.30 5.77
N PHE A 337 -5.18 19.61 6.84
CA PHE A 337 -4.86 19.08 8.16
C PHE A 337 -5.92 18.08 8.62
N ILE A 338 -5.46 17.09 9.39
CA ILE A 338 -6.28 16.11 10.08
C ILE A 338 -6.09 16.39 11.56
N PRO A 339 -7.12 16.85 12.29
CA PRO A 339 -6.98 17.20 13.70
C PRO A 339 -6.42 16.06 14.54
N ALA A 340 -5.57 16.39 15.50
CA ALA A 340 -5.13 15.45 16.51
C ALA A 340 -6.33 14.91 17.28
N MET A 341 -6.24 13.68 17.74
CA MET A 341 -7.31 13.11 18.56
C MET A 341 -7.34 13.81 19.92
N VAL A 342 -8.53 14.24 20.29
CA VAL A 342 -8.79 14.65 21.67
C VAL A 342 -8.78 13.37 22.53
N LYS A 343 -7.86 13.28 23.50
CA LYS A 343 -7.92 12.21 24.50
C LYS A 343 -9.23 12.40 25.28
N GLN A 344 -10.15 11.47 25.12
CA GLN A 344 -11.33 11.37 25.97
C GLN A 344 -10.96 10.76 27.32
#